data_08fd7079102d18995100da2fd917fee8
#
_entry.id   08fd7079102d18995100da2fd917fee8
#
_cell.length_a   1.000
_cell.length_b   1.000
_cell.length_c   1.000
_cell.angle_alpha   90.00
_cell.angle_beta   90.00
_cell.angle_gamma   90.00
#
_symmetry.space_group_name_H-M   'P 1'
#
loop_
_entity.id
_entity.type
_entity.pdbx_description
1 polymer ?
#
loop_
_entity_poly.entity_id
_entity_poly.type
_entity_poly.pdbx_seq_one_letter_code
_entity_poly.pdbx_strand_id
1 'polypeptide(L)'
;MQVAEISIIGVVAVLVLLAAAVVLFALIDKRLMLRVLRVFGVYAGGILVLGGSCWLVWRADAWWATLLFAVTYWLLGVVWCLSQMEGKWKTLLLPVGLSMLVGSVVAGGSLMLCLPRWAFIPVFGVVVTYLVKAVAQTLLTYRRSLLHTEAHRQYLLANGASVLESLMPSVRRSLRATILPQLRTMASPLVVMMPMLFAGMLLGCSSPVAAAVVSLLLMAAILAASVLAGVVALYCFKR
;
A
#
# COMPACT_ATOMS: atom_id res chain seq x y z
N MET A 1 -29.42 -4.91 -5.28
CA MET A 1 -28.32 -4.76 -4.32
C MET A 1 -28.91 -4.97 -2.94
N GLN A 2 -28.79 -6.19 -2.38
CA GLN A 2 -29.20 -6.43 -0.99
C GLN A 2 -28.17 -5.71 -0.12
N VAL A 3 -28.57 -4.61 0.49
CA VAL A 3 -27.79 -3.97 1.57
C VAL A 3 -27.77 -5.00 2.70
N ALA A 4 -26.57 -5.48 3.07
CA ALA A 4 -26.43 -6.34 4.23
C ALA A 4 -27.03 -5.58 5.41
N GLU A 5 -28.14 -6.08 5.97
CA GLU A 5 -28.72 -5.52 7.19
C GLU A 5 -27.67 -5.64 8.29
N ILE A 6 -27.06 -4.50 8.64
CA ILE A 6 -26.10 -4.44 9.71
C ILE A 6 -26.87 -4.70 11.00
N SER A 7 -26.72 -5.89 11.56
CA SER A 7 -27.35 -6.23 12.84
C SER A 7 -26.86 -5.27 13.93
N ILE A 8 -27.77 -4.52 14.52
CA ILE A 8 -27.47 -3.60 15.64
C ILE A 8 -26.79 -4.36 16.76
N ILE A 9 -27.17 -5.61 17.01
CA ILE A 9 -26.55 -6.48 18.02
C ILE A 9 -25.07 -6.72 17.71
N GLY A 10 -24.73 -6.97 16.44
CA GLY A 10 -23.36 -7.15 16.00
C GLY A 10 -22.50 -5.90 16.20
N VAL A 11 -23.03 -4.73 15.89
CA VAL A 11 -22.35 -3.45 16.12
C VAL A 11 -22.09 -3.21 17.61
N VAL A 12 -23.10 -3.42 18.45
CA VAL A 12 -22.97 -3.29 19.91
C VAL A 12 -21.94 -4.26 20.46
N ALA A 13 -21.93 -5.52 20.03
CA ALA A 13 -20.95 -6.51 20.46
C ALA A 13 -19.51 -6.09 20.12
N VAL A 14 -19.27 -5.59 18.90
CA VAL A 14 -17.94 -5.10 18.50
C VAL A 14 -17.53 -3.88 19.31
N LEU A 15 -18.43 -2.94 19.58
CA LEU A 15 -18.15 -1.76 20.40
C LEU A 15 -17.82 -2.14 21.86
N VAL A 16 -18.50 -3.12 22.43
CA VAL A 16 -18.21 -3.65 23.77
C VAL A 16 -16.83 -4.30 23.81
N LEU A 17 -16.47 -5.12 22.82
CA LEU A 17 -15.14 -5.73 22.72
C LEU A 17 -14.04 -4.67 22.57
N LEU A 18 -14.30 -3.63 21.80
CA LEU A 18 -13.36 -2.53 21.64
C LEU A 18 -13.18 -1.73 22.93
N ALA A 19 -14.27 -1.46 23.66
CA ALA A 19 -14.22 -0.82 24.95
C ALA A 19 -13.44 -1.66 25.98
N ALA A 20 -13.68 -2.97 26.02
CA ALA A 20 -12.93 -3.91 26.87
C ALA A 20 -11.43 -3.90 26.55
N ALA A 21 -11.06 -3.91 25.27
CA ALA A 21 -9.66 -3.82 24.86
C ALA A 21 -9.00 -2.50 25.29
N VAL A 22 -9.71 -1.38 25.14
CA VAL A 22 -9.22 -0.05 25.60
C VAL A 22 -9.02 -0.02 27.11
N VAL A 23 -9.93 -0.62 27.89
CA VAL A 23 -9.81 -0.72 29.35
C VAL A 23 -8.59 -1.57 29.74
N LEU A 24 -8.37 -2.71 29.07
CA LEU A 24 -7.19 -3.54 29.29
C LEU A 24 -5.89 -2.79 29.00
N PHE A 25 -5.83 -2.05 27.89
CA PHE A 25 -4.66 -1.20 27.58
C PHE A 25 -4.47 -0.08 28.62
N ALA A 26 -5.55 0.50 29.15
CA ALA A 26 -5.47 1.50 30.19
C ALA A 26 -4.88 0.97 31.51
N LEU A 27 -5.15 -0.30 31.83
CA LEU A 27 -4.61 -0.98 33.02
C LEU A 27 -3.11 -1.30 32.85
N ILE A 28 -2.66 -1.59 31.62
CA ILE A 28 -1.26 -1.94 31.34
C ILE A 28 -0.39 -0.68 31.23
N ASP A 29 -0.77 0.27 30.36
CA ASP A 29 -0.02 1.51 30.15
C ASP A 29 -0.93 2.61 29.56
N LYS A 30 -1.11 3.70 30.30
CA LYS A 30 -1.88 4.88 29.84
C LYS A 30 -1.33 5.51 28.56
N ARG A 31 0.00 5.48 28.37
CA ARG A 31 0.62 6.03 27.14
C ARG A 31 0.29 5.17 25.92
N LEU A 32 0.24 3.85 26.10
CA LEU A 32 -0.16 2.91 25.07
C LEU A 32 -1.63 3.12 24.68
N MET A 33 -2.53 3.27 25.68
CA MET A 33 -3.96 3.55 25.47
C MET A 33 -4.16 4.82 24.61
N LEU A 34 -3.51 5.93 24.96
CA LEU A 34 -3.62 7.18 24.21
C LEU A 34 -3.10 7.04 22.76
N ARG A 35 -2.05 6.24 22.55
CA ARG A 35 -1.53 5.94 21.24
C ARG A 35 -2.51 5.11 20.40
N VAL A 36 -3.11 4.09 21.01
CA VAL A 36 -4.14 3.24 20.36
C VAL A 36 -5.36 4.07 19.98
N LEU A 37 -5.87 4.91 20.91
CA LEU A 37 -7.02 5.79 20.65
C LEU A 37 -6.73 6.78 19.50
N ARG A 38 -5.53 7.37 19.47
CA ARG A 38 -5.13 8.28 18.39
C ARG A 38 -5.09 7.56 17.05
N VAL A 39 -4.46 6.37 16.99
CA VAL A 39 -4.38 5.57 15.76
C VAL A 39 -5.77 5.15 15.30
N PHE A 40 -6.64 4.74 16.23
CA PHE A 40 -8.02 4.36 15.90
C PHE A 40 -8.84 5.57 15.40
N GLY A 41 -8.66 6.75 16.01
CA GLY A 41 -9.30 7.98 15.52
C GLY A 41 -8.87 8.37 14.12
N VAL A 42 -7.56 8.27 13.82
CA VAL A 42 -7.03 8.51 12.47
C VAL A 42 -7.59 7.48 11.47
N TYR A 43 -7.67 6.21 11.86
CA TYR A 43 -8.22 5.14 11.04
C TYR A 43 -9.72 5.36 10.75
N ALA A 44 -10.52 5.68 11.77
CA ALA A 44 -11.94 5.97 11.61
C ALA A 44 -12.17 7.20 10.71
N GLY A 45 -11.40 8.28 10.91
CA GLY A 45 -11.42 9.45 10.04
C GLY A 45 -11.06 9.11 8.59
N GLY A 46 -10.05 8.29 8.39
CA GLY A 46 -9.66 7.81 7.06
C GLY A 46 -10.77 7.02 6.35
N ILE A 47 -11.46 6.13 7.07
CA ILE A 47 -12.61 5.37 6.52
C ILE A 47 -13.77 6.30 6.15
N LEU A 48 -14.07 7.32 6.97
CA LEU A 48 -15.12 8.29 6.66
C LEU A 48 -14.79 9.09 5.40
N VAL A 49 -13.54 9.52 5.25
CA VAL A 49 -13.06 10.21 4.03
C VAL A 49 -13.15 9.29 2.82
N LEU A 50 -12.74 8.03 2.94
CA LEU A 50 -12.89 7.02 1.90
C LEU A 50 -14.36 6.80 1.50
N GLY A 51 -15.24 6.58 2.47
CA GLY A 51 -16.67 6.40 2.24
C GLY A 51 -17.30 7.62 1.58
N GLY A 52 -16.98 8.83 2.05
CA GLY A 52 -17.43 10.10 1.47
C GLY A 52 -16.95 10.28 0.03
N SER A 53 -15.69 9.94 -0.26
CA SER A 53 -15.14 10.01 -1.62
C SER A 53 -15.82 9.03 -2.57
N CYS A 54 -16.06 7.80 -2.15
CA CYS A 54 -16.80 6.82 -2.92
C CYS A 54 -18.24 7.26 -3.21
N TRP A 55 -18.93 7.83 -2.21
CA TRP A 55 -20.27 8.35 -2.34
C TRP A 55 -20.34 9.53 -3.32
N LEU A 56 -19.39 10.46 -3.26
CA LEU A 56 -19.30 11.61 -4.17
C LEU A 56 -19.10 11.16 -5.63
N VAL A 57 -18.19 10.20 -5.87
CA VAL A 57 -17.95 9.68 -7.22
C VAL A 57 -19.16 8.91 -7.75
N TRP A 58 -19.81 8.13 -6.88
CA TRP A 58 -21.04 7.42 -7.26
C TRP A 58 -22.16 8.40 -7.66
N ARG A 59 -22.31 9.52 -6.91
CA ARG A 59 -23.31 10.54 -7.21
C ARG A 59 -22.97 11.36 -8.45
N ALA A 60 -21.69 11.66 -8.69
CA ALA A 60 -21.23 12.46 -9.81
C ALA A 60 -21.28 11.72 -11.15
N ASP A 61 -21.17 10.38 -11.12
CA ASP A 61 -21.04 9.46 -12.27
C ASP A 61 -20.13 9.97 -13.41
N ALA A 62 -19.10 10.73 -13.04
CA ALA A 62 -18.20 11.40 -13.95
C ALA A 62 -16.79 10.81 -13.88
N TRP A 63 -16.20 10.53 -15.03
CA TRP A 63 -14.84 9.98 -15.12
C TRP A 63 -13.76 10.91 -14.54
N TRP A 64 -13.94 12.22 -14.66
CA TRP A 64 -13.02 13.22 -14.11
C TRP A 64 -12.98 13.20 -12.58
N ALA A 65 -14.10 12.90 -11.93
CA ALA A 65 -14.15 12.74 -10.47
C ALA A 65 -13.29 11.56 -10.02
N THR A 66 -13.38 10.43 -10.71
CA THR A 66 -12.55 9.24 -10.43
C THR A 66 -11.07 9.55 -10.58
N LEU A 67 -10.67 10.27 -11.65
CA LEU A 67 -9.28 10.68 -11.86
C LEU A 67 -8.80 11.65 -10.77
N LEU A 68 -9.62 12.62 -10.40
CA LEU A 68 -9.28 13.58 -9.34
C LEU A 68 -9.02 12.85 -8.01
N PHE A 69 -9.85 11.89 -7.64
CA PHE A 69 -9.61 11.08 -6.46
C PHE A 69 -8.37 10.18 -6.60
N ALA A 70 -8.12 9.59 -7.75
CA ALA A 70 -6.91 8.80 -7.98
C ALA A 70 -5.64 9.67 -7.80
N VAL A 71 -5.63 10.89 -8.32
CA VAL A 71 -4.52 11.83 -8.15
C VAL A 71 -4.35 12.25 -6.69
N THR A 72 -5.45 12.55 -5.98
CA THR A 72 -5.37 12.89 -4.54
C THR A 72 -4.83 11.75 -3.70
N TYR A 73 -5.27 10.50 -3.94
CA TYR A 73 -4.72 9.33 -3.26
C TYR A 73 -3.24 9.10 -3.59
N TRP A 74 -2.85 9.29 -4.85
CA TRP A 74 -1.45 9.21 -5.23
C TRP A 74 -0.61 10.26 -4.50
N LEU A 75 -1.04 11.52 -4.45
CA LEU A 75 -0.34 12.60 -3.71
C LEU A 75 -0.22 12.27 -2.21
N LEU A 76 -1.31 11.82 -1.58
CA LEU A 76 -1.29 11.39 -0.19
C LEU A 76 -0.32 10.24 0.03
N GLY A 77 -0.28 9.28 -0.88
CA GLY A 77 0.68 8.18 -0.86
C GLY A 77 2.13 8.64 -0.95
N VAL A 78 2.44 9.59 -1.84
CA VAL A 78 3.78 10.20 -1.96
C VAL A 78 4.18 10.91 -0.68
N VAL A 79 3.31 11.77 -0.13
CA VAL A 79 3.57 12.48 1.14
C VAL A 79 3.78 11.49 2.28
N TRP A 80 2.94 10.46 2.38
CA TRP A 80 3.07 9.43 3.40
C TRP A 80 4.36 8.62 3.24
N CYS A 81 4.75 8.26 2.02
CA CYS A 81 6.00 7.57 1.75
C CYS A 81 7.22 8.41 2.18
N LEU A 82 7.19 9.71 1.85
CA LEU A 82 8.25 10.64 2.24
C LEU A 82 8.33 10.84 3.76
N SER A 83 7.21 10.84 4.47
CA SER A 83 7.19 10.96 5.93
C SER A 83 7.81 9.78 6.66
N GLN A 84 7.85 8.60 6.03
CA GLN A 84 8.51 7.42 6.58
C GLN A 84 10.02 7.39 6.35
N MET A 85 10.55 8.30 5.53
CA MET A 85 11.96 8.34 5.16
C MET A 85 12.69 9.45 5.90
N GLU A 86 13.78 9.10 6.57
CA GLU A 86 14.74 10.06 7.11
C GLU A 86 15.61 10.59 5.97
N GLY A 87 15.56 11.90 5.68
CA GLY A 87 16.42 12.52 4.68
C GLY A 87 15.89 13.83 4.10
N LYS A 88 16.64 14.41 3.17
CA LYS A 88 16.24 15.65 2.48
C LYS A 88 15.09 15.37 1.52
N TRP A 89 13.90 15.87 1.82
CA TRP A 89 12.68 15.70 1.03
C TRP A 89 12.85 15.99 -0.47
N LYS A 90 13.64 17.02 -0.78
CA LYS A 90 13.88 17.44 -2.17
C LYS A 90 14.57 16.36 -3.02
N THR A 91 15.50 15.60 -2.45
CA THR A 91 16.21 14.53 -3.18
C THR A 91 15.40 13.25 -3.31
N LEU A 92 14.46 13.01 -2.39
CA LEU A 92 13.62 11.81 -2.37
C LEU A 92 12.30 11.99 -3.14
N LEU A 93 11.85 13.22 -3.34
CA LEU A 93 10.58 13.52 -3.98
C LEU A 93 10.50 12.96 -5.41
N LEU A 94 11.55 13.13 -6.20
CA LEU A 94 11.58 12.65 -7.58
C LEU A 94 11.57 11.12 -7.70
N PRO A 95 12.46 10.35 -7.02
CA PRO A 95 12.42 8.89 -7.09
C PRO A 95 11.12 8.31 -6.51
N VAL A 96 10.59 8.86 -5.42
CA VAL A 96 9.33 8.40 -4.82
C VAL A 96 8.14 8.77 -5.72
N GLY A 97 8.05 10.02 -6.18
CA GLY A 97 6.95 10.48 -7.02
C GLY A 97 6.84 9.70 -8.32
N LEU A 98 7.95 9.56 -9.06
CA LEU A 98 7.96 8.81 -10.33
C LEU A 98 7.67 7.31 -10.12
N SER A 99 8.26 6.68 -9.11
CA SER A 99 8.02 5.26 -8.85
C SER A 99 6.56 4.98 -8.45
N MET A 100 5.99 5.82 -7.60
CA MET A 100 4.58 5.74 -7.22
C MET A 100 3.66 6.01 -8.41
N LEU A 101 4.00 6.96 -9.30
CA LEU A 101 3.23 7.26 -10.49
C LEU A 101 3.21 6.07 -11.45
N VAL A 102 4.36 5.52 -11.79
CA VAL A 102 4.46 4.35 -12.69
C VAL A 102 3.68 3.15 -12.11
N GLY A 103 3.87 2.84 -10.82
CA GLY A 103 3.14 1.77 -10.16
C GLY A 103 1.63 2.00 -10.14
N SER A 104 1.19 3.23 -9.88
CA SER A 104 -0.23 3.61 -9.86
C SER A 104 -0.87 3.55 -11.25
N VAL A 105 -0.17 3.98 -12.29
CA VAL A 105 -0.67 3.92 -13.68
C VAL A 105 -0.80 2.48 -14.14
N VAL A 106 0.18 1.63 -13.86
CA VAL A 106 0.16 0.23 -14.28
C VAL A 106 -0.97 -0.53 -13.56
N ALA A 107 -1.04 -0.46 -12.23
CA ALA A 107 -2.07 -1.16 -11.48
C ALA A 107 -3.45 -0.50 -11.64
N GLY A 108 -3.53 0.83 -11.58
CA GLY A 108 -4.78 1.57 -11.75
C GLY A 108 -5.36 1.40 -13.14
N GLY A 109 -4.54 1.49 -14.19
CA GLY A 109 -4.97 1.29 -15.57
C GLY A 109 -5.53 -0.11 -15.81
N SER A 110 -4.84 -1.16 -15.33
CA SER A 110 -5.32 -2.55 -15.45
C SER A 110 -6.63 -2.79 -14.68
N LEU A 111 -6.77 -2.23 -13.49
CA LEU A 111 -7.96 -2.38 -12.66
C LEU A 111 -9.16 -1.57 -13.17
N MET A 112 -8.92 -0.42 -13.80
CA MET A 112 -9.99 0.41 -14.38
C MET A 112 -10.71 -0.29 -15.53
N LEU A 113 -10.04 -1.23 -16.21
CA LEU A 113 -10.65 -2.06 -17.27
C LEU A 113 -11.54 -3.17 -16.70
N CYS A 114 -11.31 -3.60 -15.45
CA CYS A 114 -11.98 -4.76 -14.85
C CYS A 114 -13.06 -4.37 -13.83
N LEU A 115 -13.04 -3.14 -13.30
CA LEU A 115 -13.89 -2.74 -12.18
C LEU A 115 -14.85 -1.60 -12.54
N PRO A 116 -16.07 -1.58 -11.97
CA PRO A 116 -16.97 -0.45 -12.10
C PRO A 116 -16.36 0.77 -11.37
N ARG A 117 -16.67 1.98 -11.85
CA ARG A 117 -16.06 3.25 -11.39
C ARG A 117 -16.12 3.46 -9.88
N TRP A 118 -17.26 3.15 -9.26
CA TRP A 118 -17.44 3.32 -7.82
C TRP A 118 -16.60 2.37 -6.98
N ALA A 119 -16.32 1.15 -7.49
CA ALA A 119 -15.47 0.16 -6.81
C ALA A 119 -13.98 0.42 -7.03
N PHE A 120 -13.62 1.19 -8.05
CA PHE A 120 -12.23 1.51 -8.37
C PHE A 120 -11.53 2.26 -7.24
N ILE A 121 -12.19 3.23 -6.60
CA ILE A 121 -11.56 4.10 -5.58
C ILE A 121 -11.02 3.31 -4.38
N PRO A 122 -11.83 2.48 -3.67
CA PRO A 122 -11.31 1.76 -2.51
C PRO A 122 -10.22 0.75 -2.91
N VAL A 123 -10.36 0.12 -4.08
CA VAL A 123 -9.37 -0.82 -4.60
C VAL A 123 -8.07 -0.11 -4.96
N PHE A 124 -8.14 1.07 -5.58
CA PHE A 124 -6.99 1.90 -5.87
C PHE A 124 -6.29 2.38 -4.60
N GLY A 125 -7.04 2.71 -3.54
CA GLY A 125 -6.49 3.02 -2.22
C GLY A 125 -5.66 1.87 -1.64
N VAL A 126 -6.12 0.63 -1.80
CA VAL A 126 -5.34 -0.57 -1.42
C VAL A 126 -4.04 -0.66 -2.21
N VAL A 127 -4.10 -0.48 -3.54
CA VAL A 127 -2.91 -0.48 -4.41
C VAL A 127 -1.89 0.55 -3.96
N VAL A 128 -2.32 1.81 -3.75
CA VAL A 128 -1.44 2.89 -3.28
C VAL A 128 -0.79 2.54 -1.95
N THR A 129 -1.52 1.92 -1.02
CA THR A 129 -0.98 1.49 0.28
C THR A 129 0.15 0.46 0.12
N TYR A 130 -0.03 -0.52 -0.78
CA TYR A 130 1.03 -1.50 -1.07
C TYR A 130 2.22 -0.86 -1.77
N LEU A 131 1.99 0.07 -2.70
CA LEU A 131 3.07 0.81 -3.38
C LEU A 131 3.89 1.64 -2.39
N VAL A 132 3.25 2.35 -1.46
CA VAL A 132 3.95 3.10 -0.40
C VAL A 132 4.88 2.19 0.38
N LYS A 133 4.37 1.03 0.84
CA LYS A 133 5.19 0.05 1.58
C LYS A 133 6.35 -0.46 0.72
N ALA A 134 6.07 -0.82 -0.53
CA ALA A 134 7.07 -1.37 -1.45
C ALA A 134 8.19 -0.36 -1.74
N VAL A 135 7.84 0.88 -2.11
CA VAL A 135 8.81 1.94 -2.43
C VAL A 135 9.62 2.33 -1.20
N ALA A 136 8.96 2.56 -0.05
CA ALA A 136 9.63 2.90 1.20
C ALA A 136 10.63 1.80 1.61
N GLN A 137 10.20 0.54 1.62
CA GLN A 137 11.05 -0.58 2.00
C GLN A 137 12.23 -0.78 1.03
N THR A 138 11.98 -0.63 -0.29
CA THR A 138 13.04 -0.72 -1.30
C THR A 138 14.12 0.33 -1.07
N LEU A 139 13.73 1.61 -0.92
CA LEU A 139 14.67 2.71 -0.76
C LEU A 139 15.40 2.67 0.60
N LEU A 140 14.70 2.35 1.69
CA LEU A 140 15.32 2.20 3.02
C LEU A 140 16.34 1.07 3.05
N THR A 141 15.98 -0.09 2.48
CA THR A 141 16.89 -1.24 2.41
C THR A 141 18.09 -0.94 1.51
N TYR A 142 17.87 -0.26 0.39
CA TYR A 142 18.93 0.14 -0.52
C TYR A 142 19.94 1.09 0.16
N ARG A 143 19.46 2.14 0.82
CA ARG A 143 20.32 3.05 1.58
C ARG A 143 21.14 2.33 2.64
N ARG A 144 20.48 1.47 3.45
CA ARG A 144 21.18 0.67 4.46
C ARG A 144 22.22 -0.26 3.83
N SER A 145 21.86 -0.94 2.73
CA SER A 145 22.79 -1.82 2.02
C SER A 145 24.00 -1.06 1.49
N LEU A 146 23.83 0.12 0.93
CA LEU A 146 24.96 0.95 0.45
C LEU A 146 25.93 1.30 1.56
N LEU A 147 25.43 1.67 2.74
CA LEU A 147 26.28 2.00 3.89
C LEU A 147 27.09 0.78 4.39
N HIS A 148 26.46 -0.40 4.42
CA HIS A 148 27.14 -1.61 4.90
C HIS A 148 28.07 -2.26 3.88
N THR A 149 27.87 -2.02 2.58
CA THR A 149 28.67 -2.65 1.51
C THR A 149 29.65 -1.69 0.84
N GLU A 150 29.91 -0.53 1.44
CA GLU A 150 30.76 0.49 0.81
C GLU A 150 32.20 -0.01 0.54
N ALA A 151 32.80 -0.68 1.50
CA ALA A 151 34.14 -1.26 1.34
C ALA A 151 34.19 -2.31 0.22
N HIS A 152 33.17 -3.17 0.13
CA HIS A 152 33.06 -4.15 -0.95
C HIS A 152 32.86 -3.50 -2.32
N ARG A 153 32.09 -2.41 -2.38
CA ARG A 153 31.88 -1.63 -3.59
C ARG A 153 33.18 -0.99 -4.07
N GLN A 154 33.94 -0.39 -3.17
CA GLN A 154 35.25 0.20 -3.49
C GLN A 154 36.23 -0.85 -3.99
N TYR A 155 36.27 -2.03 -3.38
CA TYR A 155 37.06 -3.17 -3.83
C TYR A 155 36.69 -3.59 -5.27
N LEU A 156 35.40 -3.72 -5.60
CA LEU A 156 34.94 -4.05 -6.93
C LEU A 156 35.35 -2.99 -7.97
N LEU A 157 35.19 -1.71 -7.64
CA LEU A 157 35.60 -0.59 -8.50
C LEU A 157 37.13 -0.57 -8.73
N ALA A 158 37.90 -0.84 -7.71
CA ALA A 158 39.37 -0.93 -7.81
C ALA A 158 39.84 -2.09 -8.73
N ASN A 159 39.05 -3.16 -8.78
CA ASN A 159 39.27 -4.30 -9.67
C ASN A 159 38.69 -4.12 -11.08
N GLY A 160 38.25 -2.92 -11.47
CA GLY A 160 37.77 -2.60 -12.82
C GLY A 160 36.29 -2.93 -13.09
N ALA A 161 35.51 -3.27 -12.05
CA ALA A 161 34.08 -3.46 -12.21
C ALA A 161 33.38 -2.13 -12.56
N SER A 162 32.36 -2.20 -13.40
CA SER A 162 31.53 -1.02 -13.69
C SER A 162 30.72 -0.56 -12.44
N VAL A 163 30.36 0.72 -12.42
CA VAL A 163 29.52 1.28 -11.34
C VAL A 163 28.23 0.51 -11.16
N LEU A 164 27.66 0.02 -12.26
CA LEU A 164 26.42 -0.76 -12.23
C LEU A 164 26.65 -2.11 -11.55
N GLU A 165 27.69 -2.82 -11.89
CA GLU A 165 28.07 -4.12 -11.29
C GLU A 165 28.33 -3.99 -9.81
N SER A 166 29.01 -2.92 -9.38
CA SER A 166 29.31 -2.65 -7.97
C SER A 166 28.05 -2.38 -7.13
N LEU A 167 26.96 -1.88 -7.73
CA LEU A 167 25.68 -1.59 -7.06
C LEU A 167 24.71 -2.77 -7.10
N MET A 168 24.89 -3.73 -8.03
CA MET A 168 23.95 -4.83 -8.27
C MET A 168 23.63 -5.68 -7.02
N PRO A 169 24.57 -6.00 -6.11
CA PRO A 169 24.28 -6.71 -4.87
C PRO A 169 23.28 -5.96 -3.98
N SER A 170 23.44 -4.64 -3.85
CA SER A 170 22.54 -3.78 -3.07
C SER A 170 21.15 -3.67 -3.70
N VAL A 171 21.07 -3.58 -5.03
CA VAL A 171 19.82 -3.58 -5.78
C VAL A 171 19.06 -4.91 -5.58
N ARG A 172 19.73 -6.04 -5.76
CA ARG A 172 19.13 -7.37 -5.55
C ARG A 172 18.63 -7.56 -4.12
N ARG A 173 19.39 -7.11 -3.14
CA ARG A 173 19.02 -7.20 -1.71
C ARG A 173 17.78 -6.37 -1.41
N SER A 174 17.69 -5.15 -1.92
CA SER A 174 16.54 -4.26 -1.70
C SER A 174 15.27 -4.78 -2.37
N LEU A 175 15.34 -5.25 -3.62
CA LEU A 175 14.19 -5.84 -4.30
C LEU A 175 13.71 -7.13 -3.61
N ARG A 176 14.63 -8.01 -3.19
CA ARG A 176 14.26 -9.20 -2.43
C ARG A 176 13.57 -8.86 -1.12
N ALA A 177 14.05 -7.86 -0.39
CA ALA A 177 13.45 -7.43 0.87
C ALA A 177 12.03 -6.89 0.69
N THR A 178 11.70 -6.35 -0.47
CA THR A 178 10.37 -5.83 -0.80
C THR A 178 9.43 -6.92 -1.31
N ILE A 179 9.92 -7.79 -2.20
CA ILE A 179 9.09 -8.79 -2.88
C ILE A 179 8.80 -9.99 -1.98
N LEU A 180 9.78 -10.47 -1.20
CA LEU A 180 9.63 -11.66 -0.36
C LEU A 180 8.46 -11.58 0.64
N PRO A 181 8.24 -10.49 1.39
CA PRO A 181 7.08 -10.37 2.27
C PRO A 181 5.75 -10.42 1.51
N GLN A 182 5.68 -9.82 0.31
CA GLN A 182 4.48 -9.87 -0.51
C GLN A 182 4.19 -11.28 -1.01
N LEU A 183 5.22 -12.00 -1.47
CA LEU A 183 5.09 -13.41 -1.88
C LEU A 183 4.66 -14.31 -0.71
N ARG A 184 5.19 -14.08 0.48
CA ARG A 184 4.76 -14.81 1.69
C ARG A 184 3.29 -14.55 2.01
N THR A 185 2.83 -13.32 1.89
CA THR A 185 1.42 -12.96 2.07
C THR A 185 0.54 -13.66 1.04
N MET A 186 1.00 -13.75 -0.21
CA MET A 186 0.29 -14.47 -1.28
C MET A 186 0.32 -16.00 -1.08
N ALA A 187 1.42 -16.55 -0.55
CA ALA A 187 1.53 -17.98 -0.26
C ALA A 187 0.64 -18.43 0.91
N SER A 188 0.12 -17.51 1.72
CA SER A 188 -0.77 -17.79 2.85
C SER A 188 -2.15 -17.15 2.66
N PRO A 189 -2.88 -17.45 1.57
CA PRO A 189 -4.09 -16.72 1.20
C PRO A 189 -5.23 -16.88 2.21
N LEU A 190 -5.29 -18.03 2.92
CA LEU A 190 -6.37 -18.34 3.85
C LEU A 190 -6.22 -17.68 5.23
N VAL A 191 -5.00 -17.27 5.61
CA VAL A 191 -4.70 -16.91 7.00
C VAL A 191 -4.42 -15.41 7.18
N VAL A 192 -3.77 -14.73 6.20
CA VAL A 192 -3.19 -13.43 6.50
C VAL A 192 -4.06 -12.24 6.08
N MET A 193 -4.35 -12.06 4.82
CA MET A 193 -5.02 -10.82 4.35
C MET A 193 -6.17 -11.07 3.38
N MET A 194 -6.18 -12.23 2.75
CA MET A 194 -7.17 -12.61 1.75
C MET A 194 -8.59 -12.73 2.29
N PRO A 195 -8.86 -13.26 3.50
CA PRO A 195 -10.23 -13.36 4.00
C PRO A 195 -10.90 -11.99 4.10
N MET A 196 -10.18 -10.95 4.54
CA MET A 196 -10.74 -9.60 4.71
C MET A 196 -11.00 -8.94 3.36
N LEU A 197 -10.08 -9.08 2.42
CA LEU A 197 -10.19 -8.53 1.07
C LEU A 197 -11.27 -9.27 0.28
N PHE A 198 -11.31 -10.59 0.40
CA PHE A 198 -12.31 -11.45 -0.22
C PHE A 198 -13.72 -11.18 0.33
N ALA A 199 -13.87 -11.02 1.66
CA ALA A 199 -15.13 -10.64 2.27
C ALA A 199 -15.64 -9.29 1.76
N GLY A 200 -14.75 -8.27 1.63
CA GLY A 200 -15.10 -7.00 1.03
C GLY A 200 -15.56 -7.12 -0.42
N MET A 201 -14.89 -7.96 -1.20
CA MET A 201 -15.27 -8.24 -2.59
C MET A 201 -16.58 -9.02 -2.70
N LEU A 202 -16.84 -9.97 -1.79
CA LEU A 202 -18.10 -10.71 -1.73
C LEU A 202 -19.30 -9.80 -1.50
N LEU A 203 -19.15 -8.78 -0.67
CA LEU A 203 -20.22 -7.80 -0.43
C LEU A 203 -20.52 -6.94 -1.66
N GLY A 204 -19.56 -6.76 -2.56
CA GLY A 204 -19.70 -5.97 -3.79
C GLY A 204 -20.00 -6.78 -5.05
N CYS A 205 -19.70 -8.07 -5.07
CA CYS A 205 -19.86 -8.93 -6.25
C CYS A 205 -21.14 -9.74 -6.20
N SER A 206 -21.72 -10.02 -7.39
CA SER A 206 -22.93 -10.84 -7.55
C SER A 206 -22.68 -12.33 -7.31
N SER A 207 -21.42 -12.81 -7.37
CA SER A 207 -21.08 -14.21 -7.19
C SER A 207 -19.73 -14.40 -6.47
N PRO A 208 -19.55 -15.48 -5.67
CA PRO A 208 -18.29 -15.79 -5.02
C PRO A 208 -17.14 -16.03 -6.00
N VAL A 209 -17.46 -16.58 -7.19
CA VAL A 209 -16.46 -16.85 -8.23
C VAL A 209 -15.91 -15.54 -8.79
N ALA A 210 -16.78 -14.56 -9.06
CA ALA A 210 -16.36 -13.23 -9.51
C ALA A 210 -15.48 -12.54 -8.46
N ALA A 211 -15.84 -12.62 -7.18
CA ALA A 211 -15.04 -12.09 -6.08
C ALA A 211 -13.63 -12.74 -6.01
N ALA A 212 -13.56 -14.05 -6.21
CA ALA A 212 -12.28 -14.78 -6.25
C ALA A 212 -11.40 -14.34 -7.42
N VAL A 213 -11.95 -14.22 -8.62
CA VAL A 213 -11.22 -13.77 -9.82
C VAL A 213 -10.71 -12.35 -9.64
N VAL A 214 -11.55 -11.42 -9.17
CA VAL A 214 -11.16 -10.02 -8.97
C VAL A 214 -10.06 -9.89 -7.90
N SER A 215 -10.17 -10.64 -6.79
CA SER A 215 -9.14 -10.62 -5.75
C SER A 215 -7.80 -11.17 -6.24
N LEU A 216 -7.82 -12.19 -7.10
CA LEU A 216 -6.63 -12.77 -7.71
C LEU A 216 -5.96 -11.77 -8.69
N LEU A 217 -6.76 -11.14 -9.55
CA LEU A 217 -6.28 -10.10 -10.47
C LEU A 217 -5.69 -8.90 -9.72
N LEU A 218 -6.35 -8.47 -8.63
CA LEU A 218 -5.87 -7.39 -7.80
C LEU A 218 -4.49 -7.69 -7.20
N MET A 219 -4.30 -8.88 -6.67
CA MET A 219 -3.01 -9.28 -6.11
C MET A 219 -1.91 -9.37 -7.16
N ALA A 220 -2.22 -9.89 -8.35
CA ALA A 220 -1.27 -9.92 -9.46
C ALA A 220 -0.89 -8.50 -9.90
N ALA A 221 -1.86 -7.58 -10.00
CA ALA A 221 -1.61 -6.18 -10.32
C ALA A 221 -0.75 -5.47 -9.26
N ILE A 222 -1.03 -5.70 -7.97
CA ILE A 222 -0.22 -5.15 -6.86
C ILE A 222 1.22 -5.66 -6.93
N LEU A 223 1.43 -6.96 -7.17
CA LEU A 223 2.77 -7.53 -7.27
C LEU A 223 3.54 -6.91 -8.44
N ALA A 224 2.95 -6.88 -9.63
CA ALA A 224 3.57 -6.31 -10.81
C ALA A 224 3.91 -4.82 -10.61
N ALA A 225 2.97 -4.04 -10.09
CA ALA A 225 3.15 -2.63 -9.82
C ALA A 225 4.24 -2.35 -8.77
N SER A 226 4.30 -3.14 -7.69
CA SER A 226 5.32 -2.97 -6.66
C SER A 226 6.73 -3.32 -7.13
N VAL A 227 6.88 -4.34 -8.00
CA VAL A 227 8.16 -4.66 -8.62
C VAL A 227 8.61 -3.52 -9.53
N LEU A 228 7.74 -3.04 -10.42
CA LEU A 228 8.05 -1.94 -11.33
C LEU A 228 8.36 -0.64 -10.57
N ALA A 229 7.55 -0.30 -9.59
CA ALA A 229 7.79 0.87 -8.75
C ALA A 229 9.13 0.78 -8.01
N GLY A 230 9.48 -0.40 -7.47
CA GLY A 230 10.77 -0.65 -6.82
C GLY A 230 11.95 -0.44 -7.77
N VAL A 231 11.88 -0.97 -9.00
CA VAL A 231 12.93 -0.80 -10.02
C VAL A 231 13.08 0.67 -10.41
N VAL A 232 11.97 1.37 -10.67
CA VAL A 232 11.98 2.80 -11.03
C VAL A 232 12.54 3.64 -9.88
N ALA A 233 12.17 3.34 -8.63
CA ALA A 233 12.69 4.04 -7.44
C ALA A 233 14.21 3.94 -7.35
N LEU A 234 14.77 2.74 -7.56
CA LEU A 234 16.21 2.50 -7.53
C LEU A 234 16.94 3.19 -8.70
N TYR A 235 16.33 3.18 -9.88
CA TYR A 235 16.90 3.83 -11.06
C TYR A 235 16.97 5.35 -10.89
N CYS A 236 15.89 5.97 -10.38
CA CYS A 236 15.84 7.41 -10.13
C CYS A 236 16.71 7.84 -8.94
N PHE A 237 16.88 6.98 -7.93
CA PHE A 237 17.73 7.27 -6.77
C PHE A 237 19.23 7.25 -7.10
N LYS A 238 19.62 6.52 -8.14
CA LYS A 238 21.02 6.43 -8.61
C LYS A 238 21.52 7.74 -9.24
N ARG A 239 20.64 8.60 -9.71
CA ARG A 239 20.95 9.91 -10.30
C ARG A 239 21.11 10.96 -9.22
#